data_72bdca84faf125c322848c46cdac525f
#
_entry.id   72bdca84faf125c322848c46cdac525f
#
_cell.length_a   1.000
_cell.length_b   1.000
_cell.length_c   1.000
_cell.angle_alpha   90.00
_cell.angle_beta   90.00
_cell.angle_gamma   90.00
#
_symmetry.space_group_name_H-M   'P 1'
#
loop_
_entity.id
_entity.type
_entity.pdbx_description
1 polymer ?
#
loop_
_entity_poly.entity_id
_entity_poly.type
_entity_poly.pdbx_seq_one_letter_code
_entity_poly.pdbx_strand_id
1 'polypeptide(L)'
;MSITTGTIPFVIGDETYQTWYRVLGDLKSGVRPLVLLHGGPGIPHHYLLGHDELYKQHNIPIVWYDQVGCGASTHLPDKPKSFWTEEFFMDELENVVKHLGIADNYDLLGHSWGGMLTARFAATRHPAGLKRIVITNSPAALRLWEEGNAVLLKQMPQHMQDVIKKNEDAGTLEDPEYKAALHAYYLKHVCRINPWPEPFTKSLTEIAKDPTVCHTLLGPKEFEITGTLKNWDITGILGSITQPTLVINGHYDMAQDICVAPFFEKIPKVKWARLSESSHLPCWEEPELYYQILSQFLIV
;
A
#
# COMPACT_ATOMS: atom_id res chain seq x y z
N MET A 1 -14.92 -7.04 21.23
CA MET A 1 -14.60 -6.59 19.86
C MET A 1 -15.28 -7.51 18.87
N SER A 2 -16.15 -7.02 18.01
CA SER A 2 -16.75 -7.85 16.96
C SER A 2 -15.83 -7.84 15.73
N ILE A 3 -15.47 -9.03 15.25
CA ILE A 3 -14.75 -9.21 14.00
C ILE A 3 -15.66 -9.99 13.06
N THR A 4 -15.83 -9.48 11.85
CA THR A 4 -16.56 -10.16 10.78
C THR A 4 -15.62 -10.36 9.60
N THR A 5 -15.61 -11.56 9.05
CA THR A 5 -14.87 -11.88 7.80
C THR A 5 -15.82 -12.50 6.80
N GLY A 6 -15.53 -12.35 5.54
CA GLY A 6 -16.33 -12.95 4.47
C GLY A 6 -15.70 -12.71 3.12
N THR A 7 -16.46 -13.02 2.08
CA THR A 7 -16.09 -12.73 0.70
C THR A 7 -17.19 -11.94 0.01
N ILE A 8 -16.78 -11.07 -0.91
CA ILE A 8 -17.66 -10.22 -1.71
C ILE A 8 -17.53 -10.67 -3.17
N PRO A 9 -18.63 -11.02 -3.86
CA PRO A 9 -18.57 -11.29 -5.28
C PRO A 9 -18.22 -10.01 -6.04
N PHE A 10 -17.20 -10.10 -6.89
CA PHE A 10 -16.77 -9.05 -7.79
C PHE A 10 -16.92 -9.52 -9.23
N VAL A 11 -17.85 -8.90 -9.96
CA VAL A 11 -18.26 -9.32 -11.31
C VAL A 11 -17.60 -8.44 -12.35
N ILE A 12 -16.87 -9.04 -13.28
CA ILE A 12 -16.25 -8.38 -14.43
C ILE A 12 -16.64 -9.12 -15.70
N GLY A 13 -17.49 -8.52 -16.54
CA GLY A 13 -18.07 -9.20 -17.69
C GLY A 13 -18.89 -10.41 -17.24
N ASP A 14 -18.55 -11.59 -17.76
CA ASP A 14 -19.23 -12.86 -17.43
C ASP A 14 -18.52 -13.63 -16.30
N GLU A 15 -17.44 -13.09 -15.73
CA GLU A 15 -16.64 -13.74 -14.68
C GLU A 15 -16.96 -13.15 -13.31
N THR A 16 -16.95 -14.02 -12.28
CA THR A 16 -17.16 -13.62 -10.88
C THR A 16 -15.97 -14.06 -10.05
N TYR A 17 -15.35 -13.11 -9.40
CA TYR A 17 -14.24 -13.31 -8.45
C TYR A 17 -14.74 -13.08 -7.03
N GLN A 18 -13.93 -13.47 -6.03
CA GLN A 18 -14.26 -13.27 -4.62
C GLN A 18 -13.19 -12.35 -4.01
N THR A 19 -13.60 -11.20 -3.50
CA THR A 19 -12.76 -10.32 -2.68
C THR A 19 -12.96 -10.66 -1.22
N TRP A 20 -11.93 -11.14 -0.54
CA TRP A 20 -11.97 -11.38 0.89
C TRP A 20 -11.90 -10.08 1.67
N TYR A 21 -12.66 -9.99 2.77
CA TYR A 21 -12.62 -8.84 3.68
C TYR A 21 -12.66 -9.24 5.15
N ARG A 22 -12.19 -8.32 5.97
CA ARG A 22 -12.30 -8.33 7.44
C ARG A 22 -12.78 -6.98 7.91
N VAL A 23 -13.76 -6.97 8.80
CA VAL A 23 -14.26 -5.78 9.50
C VAL A 23 -14.03 -5.95 10.99
N LEU A 24 -13.44 -4.94 11.62
CA LEU A 24 -13.37 -4.78 13.06
C LEU A 24 -14.31 -3.65 13.47
N GLY A 25 -15.26 -3.92 14.35
CA GLY A 25 -16.24 -2.96 14.81
C GLY A 25 -17.60 -3.08 14.11
N ASP A 26 -18.44 -2.08 14.31
CA ASP A 26 -19.79 -2.00 13.73
C ASP A 26 -19.84 -0.86 12.70
N LEU A 27 -20.03 -1.20 11.42
CA LEU A 27 -20.15 -0.23 10.32
C LEU A 27 -21.43 0.64 10.42
N LYS A 28 -22.37 0.26 11.27
CA LYS A 28 -23.63 1.00 11.55
C LYS A 28 -23.55 1.84 12.82
N SER A 29 -22.40 1.91 13.46
CA SER A 29 -22.19 2.66 14.72
C SER A 29 -22.37 4.17 14.62
N GLY A 30 -22.43 4.72 13.40
CA GLY A 30 -22.40 6.16 13.14
C GLY A 30 -20.99 6.75 13.09
N VAL A 31 -19.98 6.03 13.55
CA VAL A 31 -18.56 6.40 13.38
C VAL A 31 -18.12 6.04 11.96
N ARG A 32 -17.45 6.98 11.29
CA ARG A 32 -16.98 6.77 9.92
C ARG A 32 -15.92 5.66 9.88
N PRO A 33 -16.12 4.62 9.05
CA PRO A 33 -15.14 3.55 8.92
C PRO A 33 -13.91 3.99 8.11
N LEU A 34 -12.77 3.38 8.44
CA LEU A 34 -11.53 3.48 7.68
C LEU A 34 -11.33 2.20 6.86
N VAL A 35 -11.22 2.35 5.54
CA VAL A 35 -10.91 1.25 4.62
C VAL A 35 -9.42 1.28 4.31
N LEU A 36 -8.74 0.13 4.46
CA LEU A 36 -7.30 -0.01 4.28
C LEU A 36 -6.98 -0.70 2.96
N LEU A 37 -6.17 -0.05 2.14
CA LEU A 37 -5.62 -0.57 0.90
C LEU A 37 -4.18 -1.01 1.13
N HIS A 38 -3.91 -2.29 0.95
CA HIS A 38 -2.58 -2.85 1.14
C HIS A 38 -1.60 -2.52 0.00
N GLY A 39 -0.33 -2.70 0.28
CA GLY A 39 0.79 -2.47 -0.63
C GLY A 39 1.14 -3.68 -1.51
N GLY A 40 2.35 -3.68 -1.97
CA GLY A 40 2.92 -4.60 -2.92
C GLY A 40 3.15 -3.92 -4.27
N PRO A 41 2.26 -4.08 -5.25
CA PRO A 41 0.94 -4.73 -5.25
C PRO A 41 0.99 -6.23 -4.90
N GLY A 42 -0.12 -6.73 -4.31
CA GLY A 42 -0.25 -8.16 -4.02
C GLY A 42 0.29 -8.62 -2.65
N ILE A 43 0.70 -7.71 -1.75
CA ILE A 43 1.05 -8.04 -0.35
C ILE A 43 -0.22 -7.96 0.50
N PRO A 44 -0.81 -9.10 0.98
CA PRO A 44 -2.12 -9.08 1.64
C PRO A 44 -2.09 -8.39 3.01
N HIS A 45 -3.28 -8.15 3.53
CA HIS A 45 -3.62 -7.30 4.67
C HIS A 45 -2.85 -7.53 5.99
N HIS A 46 -2.22 -8.67 6.22
CA HIS A 46 -1.74 -9.06 7.56
C HIS A 46 -0.85 -8.00 8.20
N TYR A 47 0.07 -7.40 7.46
CA TYR A 47 0.99 -6.40 7.99
C TYR A 47 0.28 -5.07 8.38
N LEU A 48 -0.97 -4.86 7.92
CA LEU A 48 -1.81 -3.71 8.30
C LEU A 48 -2.70 -4.00 9.52
N LEU A 49 -2.64 -5.18 10.12
CA LEU A 49 -3.47 -5.54 11.27
C LEU A 49 -3.21 -4.65 12.51
N GLY A 50 -2.04 -4.03 12.61
CA GLY A 50 -1.74 -3.06 13.67
C GLY A 50 -2.73 -1.87 13.71
N HIS A 51 -3.45 -1.58 12.61
CA HIS A 51 -4.45 -0.51 12.58
C HIS A 51 -5.70 -0.80 13.41
N ASP A 52 -5.85 -2.00 13.99
CA ASP A 52 -6.87 -2.32 14.99
C ASP A 52 -6.76 -1.39 16.22
N GLU A 53 -5.60 -0.76 16.42
CA GLU A 53 -5.35 0.23 17.48
C GLU A 53 -6.27 1.45 17.36
N LEU A 54 -6.60 1.89 16.17
CA LEU A 54 -7.56 2.99 15.95
C LEU A 54 -8.97 2.63 16.42
N TYR A 55 -9.37 1.37 16.30
CA TYR A 55 -10.63 0.90 16.87
C TYR A 55 -10.55 0.80 18.40
N LYS A 56 -9.47 0.26 18.95
CA LYS A 56 -9.30 0.12 20.41
C LYS A 56 -9.33 1.46 21.12
N GLN A 57 -8.68 2.47 20.56
CA GLN A 57 -8.56 3.79 21.20
C GLN A 57 -9.74 4.72 20.88
N HIS A 58 -10.32 4.64 19.69
CA HIS A 58 -11.23 5.65 19.16
C HIS A 58 -12.53 5.08 18.60
N ASN A 59 -12.74 3.76 18.67
CA ASN A 59 -13.91 3.07 18.11
C ASN A 59 -14.11 3.30 16.59
N ILE A 60 -13.05 3.66 15.84
CA ILE A 60 -13.13 3.78 14.39
C ILE A 60 -13.25 2.37 13.79
N PRO A 61 -14.34 2.02 13.09
CA PRO A 61 -14.45 0.73 12.46
C PRO A 61 -13.40 0.60 11.35
N ILE A 62 -12.71 -0.55 11.28
CA ILE A 62 -11.66 -0.78 10.30
C ILE A 62 -12.07 -1.87 9.33
N VAL A 63 -11.87 -1.61 8.05
CA VAL A 63 -12.07 -2.57 6.96
C VAL A 63 -10.74 -2.88 6.31
N TRP A 64 -10.33 -4.14 6.31
CA TRP A 64 -9.27 -4.69 5.48
C TRP A 64 -9.89 -5.52 4.39
N TYR A 65 -9.30 -5.53 3.22
CA TYR A 65 -9.62 -6.51 2.18
C TYR A 65 -8.34 -6.90 1.45
N ASP A 66 -8.30 -8.14 0.97
CA ASP A 66 -7.25 -8.58 0.07
C ASP A 66 -7.72 -8.32 -1.36
N GLN A 67 -6.96 -7.56 -2.14
CA GLN A 67 -7.28 -7.33 -3.55
C GLN A 67 -7.25 -8.65 -4.32
N VAL A 68 -8.09 -8.80 -5.34
CA VAL A 68 -8.05 -9.97 -6.22
C VAL A 68 -6.63 -10.16 -6.75
N GLY A 69 -6.17 -11.40 -6.74
CA GLY A 69 -4.81 -11.79 -7.07
C GLY A 69 -3.89 -11.97 -5.87
N CYS A 70 -4.38 -11.81 -4.61
CA CYS A 70 -3.55 -12.08 -3.44
C CYS A 70 -4.35 -12.55 -2.22
N GLY A 71 -3.62 -13.07 -1.24
CA GLY A 71 -4.12 -13.41 0.09
C GLY A 71 -5.26 -14.43 0.07
N ALA A 72 -6.40 -14.09 0.66
CA ALA A 72 -7.58 -14.94 0.72
C ALA A 72 -8.62 -14.63 -0.37
N SER A 73 -8.32 -13.70 -1.29
CA SER A 73 -9.14 -13.39 -2.45
C SER A 73 -8.87 -14.36 -3.62
N THR A 74 -9.65 -14.28 -4.68
CA THR A 74 -9.44 -15.13 -5.87
C THR A 74 -8.07 -14.88 -6.48
N HIS A 75 -7.30 -15.94 -6.72
CA HIS A 75 -6.04 -15.91 -7.45
C HIS A 75 -6.23 -16.20 -8.93
N LEU A 76 -5.51 -15.47 -9.79
CA LEU A 76 -5.67 -15.51 -11.26
C LEU A 76 -4.31 -15.52 -11.97
N PRO A 77 -3.47 -16.54 -11.74
CA PRO A 77 -2.09 -16.55 -12.27
C PRO A 77 -2.02 -16.60 -13.81
N ASP A 78 -3.07 -17.11 -14.45
CA ASP A 78 -3.11 -17.29 -15.91
C ASP A 78 -3.69 -16.08 -16.66
N LYS A 79 -4.13 -15.03 -15.97
CA LYS A 79 -4.65 -13.83 -16.64
C LYS A 79 -3.53 -13.07 -17.34
N PRO A 80 -3.79 -12.54 -18.55
CA PRO A 80 -2.80 -11.75 -19.27
C PRO A 80 -2.44 -10.47 -18.53
N LYS A 81 -1.25 -9.93 -18.76
CA LYS A 81 -0.78 -8.69 -18.11
C LYS A 81 -1.75 -7.51 -18.28
N SER A 82 -2.45 -7.44 -19.41
CA SER A 82 -3.44 -6.38 -19.70
C SER A 82 -4.71 -6.46 -18.86
N PHE A 83 -4.96 -7.56 -18.16
CA PHE A 83 -6.08 -7.71 -17.23
C PHE A 83 -5.85 -6.87 -15.96
N TRP A 84 -4.61 -6.78 -15.49
CA TRP A 84 -4.24 -6.13 -14.24
C TRP A 84 -4.05 -4.62 -14.45
N THR A 85 -5.11 -3.85 -14.24
CA THR A 85 -5.12 -2.39 -14.42
C THR A 85 -5.50 -1.67 -13.14
N GLU A 86 -5.17 -0.37 -13.04
CA GLU A 86 -5.63 0.45 -11.92
C GLU A 86 -7.16 0.51 -11.86
N GLU A 87 -7.80 0.58 -13.03
CA GLU A 87 -9.26 0.60 -13.18
C GLU A 87 -9.89 -0.64 -12.54
N PHE A 88 -9.32 -1.83 -12.78
CA PHE A 88 -9.78 -3.08 -12.17
C PHE A 88 -9.79 -3.00 -10.64
N PHE A 89 -8.70 -2.53 -10.04
CA PHE A 89 -8.59 -2.41 -8.57
C PHE A 89 -9.45 -1.26 -8.01
N MET A 90 -9.66 -0.18 -8.76
CA MET A 90 -10.58 0.89 -8.36
C MET A 90 -12.05 0.42 -8.42
N ASP A 91 -12.43 -0.36 -9.44
CA ASP A 91 -13.77 -0.96 -9.55
C ASP A 91 -14.01 -1.98 -8.41
N GLU A 92 -12.98 -2.75 -8.04
CA GLU A 92 -13.02 -3.63 -6.87
C GLU A 92 -13.24 -2.85 -5.57
N LEU A 93 -12.53 -1.75 -5.34
CA LEU A 93 -12.71 -0.88 -4.18
C LEU A 93 -14.14 -0.33 -4.11
N GLU A 94 -14.68 0.16 -5.23
CA GLU A 94 -16.08 0.63 -5.30
C GLU A 94 -17.07 -0.50 -4.94
N ASN A 95 -16.83 -1.71 -5.44
CA ASN A 95 -17.64 -2.88 -5.12
C ASN A 95 -17.58 -3.22 -3.61
N VAL A 96 -16.40 -3.16 -2.99
CA VAL A 96 -16.21 -3.41 -1.55
C VAL A 96 -17.00 -2.42 -0.71
N VAL A 97 -16.82 -1.11 -0.93
CA VAL A 97 -17.50 -0.08 -0.11
C VAL A 97 -19.03 -0.11 -0.32
N LYS A 98 -19.50 -0.44 -1.52
CA LYS A 98 -20.90 -0.60 -1.84
C LYS A 98 -21.51 -1.84 -1.16
N HIS A 99 -20.85 -2.97 -1.25
CA HIS A 99 -21.31 -4.22 -0.64
C HIS A 99 -21.41 -4.12 0.88
N LEU A 100 -20.44 -3.44 1.51
CA LEU A 100 -20.42 -3.21 2.95
C LEU A 100 -21.39 -2.11 3.41
N GLY A 101 -22.08 -1.44 2.48
CA GLY A 101 -23.06 -0.38 2.79
C GLY A 101 -22.45 0.90 3.35
N ILE A 102 -21.19 1.20 2.98
CA ILE A 102 -20.45 2.38 3.48
C ILE A 102 -20.10 3.38 2.38
N ALA A 103 -20.58 3.17 1.15
CA ALA A 103 -20.22 3.97 -0.01
C ALA A 103 -20.51 5.48 0.13
N ASP A 104 -21.40 5.88 1.05
CA ASP A 104 -21.79 7.28 1.26
C ASP A 104 -20.93 8.01 2.32
N ASN A 105 -20.21 7.27 3.18
CA ASN A 105 -19.45 7.88 4.28
C ASN A 105 -18.31 6.98 4.77
N TYR A 106 -17.10 7.15 4.20
CA TYR A 106 -15.91 6.40 4.58
C TYR A 106 -14.64 7.24 4.40
N ASP A 107 -13.57 6.83 5.06
CA ASP A 107 -12.22 7.32 4.85
C ASP A 107 -11.36 6.20 4.24
N LEU A 108 -10.30 6.54 3.48
CA LEU A 108 -9.35 5.60 2.94
C LEU A 108 -7.96 5.82 3.54
N LEU A 109 -7.26 4.73 3.82
CA LEU A 109 -5.83 4.74 4.05
C LEU A 109 -5.18 3.74 3.10
N GLY A 110 -4.30 4.24 2.24
CA GLY A 110 -3.51 3.39 1.36
C GLY A 110 -2.04 3.41 1.73
N HIS A 111 -1.44 2.22 1.83
CA HIS A 111 -0.02 2.04 2.08
C HIS A 111 0.70 1.60 0.80
N SER A 112 1.83 2.25 0.48
CA SER A 112 2.66 1.89 -0.68
C SER A 112 1.83 1.87 -1.98
N TRP A 113 1.73 0.76 -2.71
CA TRP A 113 0.80 0.60 -3.82
C TRP A 113 -0.64 1.01 -3.48
N GLY A 114 -1.13 0.65 -2.29
CA GLY A 114 -2.45 1.09 -1.84
C GLY A 114 -2.59 2.60 -1.76
N GLY A 115 -1.51 3.33 -1.45
CA GLY A 115 -1.48 4.79 -1.47
C GLY A 115 -1.50 5.37 -2.89
N MET A 116 -0.79 4.74 -3.84
CA MET A 116 -0.88 5.07 -5.27
C MET A 116 -2.34 4.94 -5.76
N LEU A 117 -2.96 3.80 -5.44
CA LEU A 117 -4.35 3.51 -5.82
C LEU A 117 -5.34 4.47 -5.15
N THR A 118 -5.16 4.79 -3.85
CA THR A 118 -5.98 5.77 -3.11
C THR A 118 -5.93 7.15 -3.77
N ALA A 119 -4.74 7.64 -4.11
CA ALA A 119 -4.58 8.94 -4.75
C ALA A 119 -5.19 8.95 -6.16
N ARG A 120 -4.96 7.90 -6.96
CA ARG A 120 -5.55 7.75 -8.29
C ARG A 120 -7.07 7.71 -8.22
N PHE A 121 -7.63 6.92 -7.31
CA PHE A 121 -9.07 6.80 -7.08
C PHE A 121 -9.71 8.15 -6.70
N ALA A 122 -9.15 8.86 -5.74
CA ALA A 122 -9.65 10.17 -5.33
C ALA A 122 -9.57 11.21 -6.48
N ALA A 123 -8.47 11.20 -7.26
CA ALA A 123 -8.22 12.14 -8.34
C ALA A 123 -9.07 11.90 -9.60
N THR A 124 -9.54 10.68 -9.84
CA THR A 124 -10.23 10.32 -11.10
C THR A 124 -11.68 9.91 -10.94
N ARG A 125 -12.06 9.25 -9.81
CA ARG A 125 -13.43 8.78 -9.56
C ARG A 125 -14.28 9.80 -8.80
N HIS A 126 -13.65 10.71 -8.05
CA HIS A 126 -14.32 11.74 -7.24
C HIS A 126 -15.50 11.22 -6.40
N PRO A 127 -15.33 10.13 -5.61
CA PRO A 127 -16.43 9.47 -4.93
C PRO A 127 -17.02 10.37 -3.84
N ALA A 128 -18.31 10.68 -3.93
CA ALA A 128 -19.00 11.63 -3.04
C ALA A 128 -18.96 11.20 -1.56
N GLY A 129 -18.92 9.88 -1.31
CA GLY A 129 -18.87 9.32 0.05
C GLY A 129 -17.49 9.31 0.68
N LEU A 130 -16.41 9.48 -0.09
CA LEU A 130 -15.04 9.54 0.43
C LEU A 130 -14.78 10.90 1.10
N LYS A 131 -14.50 10.87 2.41
CA LYS A 131 -14.38 12.11 3.20
C LYS A 131 -12.95 12.53 3.45
N ARG A 132 -12.04 11.60 3.72
CA ARG A 132 -10.61 11.84 3.94
C ARG A 132 -9.78 10.75 3.31
N ILE A 133 -8.55 11.08 2.95
CA ILE A 133 -7.56 10.07 2.50
C ILE A 133 -6.25 10.20 3.29
N VAL A 134 -5.65 9.06 3.56
CA VAL A 134 -4.29 8.94 4.08
C VAL A 134 -3.46 8.20 3.05
N ILE A 135 -2.36 8.82 2.62
CA ILE A 135 -1.38 8.25 1.71
C ILE A 135 -0.13 8.00 2.53
N THR A 136 0.17 6.74 2.81
CA THR A 136 1.32 6.40 3.65
C THR A 136 2.36 5.62 2.87
N ASN A 137 3.63 6.06 2.96
CA ASN A 137 4.79 5.37 2.40
C ASN A 137 4.64 5.05 0.90
N SER A 138 4.20 6.03 0.11
CA SER A 138 3.76 5.83 -1.27
C SER A 138 4.33 6.88 -2.23
N PRO A 139 4.77 6.51 -3.43
CA PRO A 139 5.25 7.48 -4.41
C PRO A 139 4.10 8.11 -5.21
N ALA A 140 4.29 9.37 -5.63
CA ALA A 140 3.42 10.05 -6.60
C ALA A 140 3.76 9.71 -8.06
N ALA A 141 4.95 9.15 -8.30
CA ALA A 141 5.42 8.65 -9.59
C ALA A 141 6.50 7.60 -9.37
N LEU A 142 6.50 6.53 -10.19
CA LEU A 142 7.47 5.44 -10.02
C LEU A 142 8.90 5.84 -10.45
N ARG A 143 9.07 6.79 -11.35
CA ARG A 143 10.41 7.37 -11.61
C ARG A 143 11.04 7.98 -10.34
N LEU A 144 10.23 8.62 -9.47
CA LEU A 144 10.73 9.18 -8.20
C LEU A 144 11.07 8.09 -7.20
N TRP A 145 10.33 6.97 -7.23
CA TRP A 145 10.67 5.77 -6.47
C TRP A 145 12.03 5.21 -6.89
N GLU A 146 12.27 5.03 -8.19
CA GLU A 146 13.56 4.54 -8.70
C GLU A 146 14.70 5.51 -8.35
N GLU A 147 14.50 6.82 -8.51
CA GLU A 147 15.47 7.86 -8.13
C GLU A 147 15.82 7.81 -6.65
N GLY A 148 14.82 7.75 -5.77
CA GLY A 148 15.00 7.67 -4.32
C GLY A 148 15.73 6.39 -3.90
N ASN A 149 15.30 5.24 -4.41
CA ASN A 149 15.92 3.95 -4.10
C ASN A 149 17.35 3.83 -4.64
N ALA A 150 17.66 4.44 -5.78
CA ALA A 150 19.03 4.50 -6.29
C ALA A 150 19.97 5.29 -5.35
N VAL A 151 19.48 6.34 -4.69
CA VAL A 151 20.24 7.07 -3.67
C VAL A 151 20.46 6.21 -2.42
N LEU A 152 19.43 5.51 -1.96
CA LEU A 152 19.54 4.61 -0.79
C LEU A 152 20.47 3.43 -1.06
N LEU A 153 20.39 2.83 -2.24
CA LEU A 153 21.26 1.73 -2.65
C LEU A 153 22.74 2.15 -2.63
N LYS A 154 23.07 3.36 -3.10
CA LYS A 154 24.44 3.91 -3.05
C LYS A 154 24.99 4.07 -1.63
N GLN A 155 24.14 4.09 -0.61
CA GLN A 155 24.56 4.14 0.80
C GLN A 155 24.83 2.74 1.39
N MET A 156 24.53 1.67 0.64
CA MET A 156 24.87 0.30 1.03
C MET A 156 26.37 0.02 0.76
N PRO A 157 26.98 -0.95 1.46
CA PRO A 157 28.34 -1.40 1.15
C PRO A 157 28.51 -1.76 -0.33
N GLN A 158 29.65 -1.38 -0.94
CA GLN A 158 29.87 -1.55 -2.39
C GLN A 158 29.64 -2.99 -2.86
N HIS A 159 30.14 -3.98 -2.10
CA HIS A 159 29.95 -5.40 -2.47
C HIS A 159 28.47 -5.81 -2.56
N MET A 160 27.57 -5.22 -1.73
CA MET A 160 26.12 -5.47 -1.81
C MET A 160 25.51 -4.82 -3.05
N GLN A 161 25.93 -3.60 -3.40
CA GLN A 161 25.51 -2.93 -4.62
C GLN A 161 25.90 -3.76 -5.86
N ASP A 162 27.13 -4.28 -5.88
CA ASP A 162 27.65 -5.10 -6.99
C ASP A 162 26.88 -6.42 -7.12
N VAL A 163 26.56 -7.09 -6.01
CA VAL A 163 25.76 -8.33 -5.98
C VAL A 163 24.35 -8.06 -6.49
N ILE A 164 23.70 -7.01 -6.02
CA ILE A 164 22.33 -6.64 -6.46
C ILE A 164 22.33 -6.38 -7.96
N LYS A 165 23.21 -5.49 -8.43
CA LYS A 165 23.29 -5.15 -9.85
C LYS A 165 23.57 -6.37 -10.73
N LYS A 166 24.58 -7.19 -10.37
CA LYS A 166 24.94 -8.41 -11.11
C LYS A 166 23.73 -9.34 -11.28
N ASN A 167 22.99 -9.58 -10.21
CA ASN A 167 21.91 -10.54 -10.24
C ASN A 167 20.64 -9.98 -10.93
N GLU A 168 20.34 -8.70 -10.77
CA GLU A 168 19.23 -8.07 -11.49
C GLU A 168 19.50 -8.00 -13.01
N ASP A 169 20.74 -7.68 -13.42
CA ASP A 169 21.15 -7.69 -14.83
C ASP A 169 21.07 -9.09 -15.45
N ALA A 170 21.43 -10.13 -14.67
CA ALA A 170 21.42 -11.52 -15.10
C ALA A 170 20.05 -12.20 -14.96
N GLY A 171 19.09 -11.60 -14.24
CA GLY A 171 17.81 -12.22 -13.89
C GLY A 171 17.91 -13.38 -12.89
N THR A 172 19.02 -13.48 -12.12
CA THR A 172 19.28 -14.53 -11.14
C THR A 172 18.79 -14.13 -9.74
N LEU A 173 17.52 -13.79 -9.62
CA LEU A 173 16.92 -13.20 -8.41
C LEU A 173 16.76 -14.20 -7.25
N GLU A 174 16.91 -15.49 -7.52
CA GLU A 174 16.89 -16.57 -6.51
C GLU A 174 18.27 -16.84 -5.89
N ASP A 175 19.33 -16.18 -6.38
CA ASP A 175 20.70 -16.35 -5.86
C ASP A 175 20.76 -16.01 -4.37
N PRO A 176 21.35 -16.85 -3.50
CA PRO A 176 21.42 -16.60 -2.07
C PRO A 176 22.16 -15.32 -1.69
N GLU A 177 23.20 -14.91 -2.44
CA GLU A 177 23.93 -13.66 -2.16
C GLU A 177 23.04 -12.44 -2.48
N TYR A 178 22.26 -12.51 -3.58
CA TYR A 178 21.27 -11.47 -3.90
C TYR A 178 20.23 -11.34 -2.81
N LYS A 179 19.62 -12.46 -2.38
CA LYS A 179 18.62 -12.46 -1.29
C LYS A 179 19.19 -11.90 0.01
N ALA A 180 20.43 -12.22 0.34
CA ALA A 180 21.08 -11.70 1.54
C ALA A 180 21.34 -10.19 1.46
N ALA A 181 21.79 -9.70 0.30
CA ALA A 181 22.00 -8.27 0.06
C ALA A 181 20.68 -7.49 0.08
N LEU A 182 19.63 -8.03 -0.56
CA LEU A 182 18.29 -7.45 -0.54
C LEU A 182 17.69 -7.43 0.87
N HIS A 183 17.84 -8.50 1.63
CA HIS A 183 17.38 -8.54 3.02
C HIS A 183 18.08 -7.49 3.89
N ALA A 184 19.38 -7.28 3.71
CA ALA A 184 20.11 -6.22 4.40
C ALA A 184 19.61 -4.81 4.03
N TYR A 185 19.21 -4.59 2.77
CA TYR A 185 18.55 -3.37 2.34
C TYR A 185 17.17 -3.21 3.00
N TYR A 186 16.37 -4.27 3.03
CA TYR A 186 15.04 -4.25 3.65
C TYR A 186 15.07 -4.01 5.16
N LEU A 187 16.09 -4.50 5.87
CA LEU A 187 16.30 -4.21 7.30
C LEU A 187 16.61 -2.72 7.57
N LYS A 188 16.95 -1.94 6.55
CA LYS A 188 17.18 -0.51 6.66
C LYS A 188 15.98 0.32 6.21
N HIS A 189 15.32 -0.10 5.11
CA HIS A 189 14.45 0.75 4.33
C HIS A 189 13.01 0.25 4.20
N VAL A 190 12.73 -1.00 4.62
CA VAL A 190 11.37 -1.58 4.64
C VAL A 190 10.87 -1.78 6.06
N CYS A 191 11.62 -2.48 6.90
CA CYS A 191 11.28 -2.67 8.31
C CYS A 191 12.55 -2.84 9.15
N ARG A 192 12.79 -1.90 10.05
CA ARG A 192 13.99 -1.83 10.89
C ARG A 192 13.87 -2.63 12.19
N ILE A 193 12.70 -3.21 12.45
CA ILE A 193 12.49 -4.12 13.59
C ILE A 193 13.14 -5.47 13.26
N ASN A 194 13.91 -5.99 14.18
CA ASN A 194 14.54 -7.32 14.01
C ASN A 194 14.36 -8.15 15.31
N PRO A 195 13.72 -9.34 15.24
CA PRO A 195 13.11 -9.93 14.06
C PRO A 195 11.88 -9.16 13.57
N TRP A 196 11.56 -9.29 12.27
CA TRP A 196 10.38 -8.66 11.71
C TRP A 196 9.08 -9.10 12.41
N PRO A 197 8.07 -8.23 12.52
CA PRO A 197 6.77 -8.59 13.07
C PRO A 197 6.16 -9.79 12.32
N GLU A 198 5.59 -10.73 13.06
CA GLU A 198 4.99 -11.95 12.48
C GLU A 198 3.94 -11.63 11.40
N PRO A 199 3.03 -10.62 11.57
CA PRO A 199 2.08 -10.27 10.52
C PRO A 199 2.75 -9.78 9.23
N PHE A 200 3.91 -9.12 9.31
CA PHE A 200 4.66 -8.71 8.12
C PHE A 200 5.31 -9.91 7.42
N THR A 201 5.99 -10.78 8.17
CA THR A 201 6.55 -12.02 7.62
C THR A 201 5.49 -12.90 6.97
N LYS A 202 4.29 -12.95 7.54
CA LYS A 202 3.16 -13.67 6.97
C LYS A 202 2.74 -13.08 5.62
N SER A 203 2.61 -11.76 5.51
CA SER A 203 2.30 -11.10 4.24
C SER A 203 3.34 -11.38 3.16
N LEU A 204 4.64 -11.37 3.52
CA LEU A 204 5.73 -11.72 2.59
C LEU A 204 5.68 -13.19 2.16
N THR A 205 5.29 -14.09 3.05
CA THR A 205 5.12 -15.50 2.73
C THR A 205 3.96 -15.72 1.76
N GLU A 206 2.87 -14.98 1.90
CA GLU A 206 1.71 -15.10 1.01
C GLU A 206 2.01 -14.57 -0.41
N ILE A 207 2.65 -13.40 -0.55
CA ILE A 207 3.01 -12.90 -1.89
C ILE A 207 4.02 -13.82 -2.59
N ALA A 208 4.90 -14.47 -1.84
CA ALA A 208 5.86 -15.41 -2.42
C ALA A 208 5.19 -16.66 -3.04
N LYS A 209 3.97 -17.02 -2.61
CA LYS A 209 3.21 -18.14 -3.20
C LYS A 209 2.62 -17.78 -4.55
N ASP A 210 2.21 -16.53 -4.74
CA ASP A 210 1.65 -16.02 -5.98
C ASP A 210 2.06 -14.56 -6.21
N PRO A 211 3.20 -14.32 -6.87
CA PRO A 211 3.68 -12.97 -7.16
C PRO A 211 3.07 -12.36 -8.44
N THR A 212 2.05 -12.97 -9.03
CA THR A 212 1.50 -12.60 -10.35
C THR A 212 1.20 -11.12 -10.47
N VAL A 213 0.46 -10.55 -9.50
CA VAL A 213 0.08 -9.13 -9.52
C VAL A 213 1.33 -8.24 -9.41
N CYS A 214 2.22 -8.55 -8.46
CA CYS A 214 3.45 -7.79 -8.24
C CYS A 214 4.34 -7.80 -9.49
N HIS A 215 4.64 -8.99 -10.01
CA HIS A 215 5.50 -9.14 -11.18
C HIS A 215 4.88 -8.55 -12.46
N THR A 216 3.55 -8.53 -12.55
CA THR A 216 2.88 -7.90 -13.69
C THR A 216 2.97 -6.38 -13.63
N LEU A 217 2.68 -5.80 -12.47
CA LEU A 217 2.56 -4.35 -12.31
C LEU A 217 3.93 -3.67 -12.14
N LEU A 218 4.80 -4.20 -11.29
CA LEU A 218 6.12 -3.63 -11.04
C LEU A 218 7.25 -4.36 -11.77
N GLY A 219 7.14 -5.67 -11.94
CA GLY A 219 8.21 -6.53 -12.41
C GLY A 219 8.88 -7.29 -11.25
N PRO A 220 9.79 -8.23 -11.56
CA PRO A 220 10.40 -9.08 -10.54
C PRO A 220 11.64 -8.46 -9.86
N LYS A 221 12.18 -7.35 -10.40
CA LYS A 221 13.35 -6.66 -9.86
C LYS A 221 12.95 -5.64 -8.80
N GLU A 222 13.82 -5.45 -7.80
CA GLU A 222 13.55 -4.48 -6.74
C GLU A 222 13.87 -3.04 -7.15
N PHE A 223 14.97 -2.83 -7.87
CA PHE A 223 15.50 -1.50 -8.17
C PHE A 223 15.19 -1.00 -9.60
N GLU A 224 14.57 -1.81 -10.43
CA GLU A 224 14.15 -1.46 -11.79
C GLU A 224 12.70 -1.87 -12.03
N ILE A 225 11.83 -0.89 -12.25
CA ILE A 225 10.43 -1.16 -12.59
C ILE A 225 10.34 -1.59 -14.06
N THR A 226 9.96 -2.84 -14.29
CA THR A 226 9.84 -3.44 -15.63
C THR A 226 8.41 -3.86 -15.98
N GLY A 227 7.49 -3.73 -15.03
CA GLY A 227 6.08 -4.06 -15.16
C GLY A 227 5.26 -3.02 -15.91
N THR A 228 3.95 -3.22 -15.94
CA THR A 228 3.00 -2.35 -16.67
C THR A 228 2.92 -0.94 -16.09
N LEU A 229 3.29 -0.75 -14.83
CA LEU A 229 3.34 0.56 -14.17
C LEU A 229 4.64 1.34 -14.36
N LYS A 230 5.59 0.87 -15.19
CA LYS A 230 6.91 1.50 -15.37
C LYS A 230 6.86 3.02 -15.54
N ASN A 231 5.88 3.54 -16.25
CA ASN A 231 5.73 4.97 -16.54
C ASN A 231 4.61 5.62 -15.70
N TRP A 232 4.19 4.97 -14.61
CA TRP A 232 3.13 5.49 -13.79
C TRP A 232 3.50 6.82 -13.11
N ASP A 233 2.69 7.84 -13.34
CA ASP A 233 2.88 9.19 -12.80
C ASP A 233 1.51 9.88 -12.69
N ILE A 234 1.11 10.26 -11.48
CA ILE A 234 -0.15 11.00 -11.24
C ILE A 234 0.09 12.45 -10.84
N THR A 235 1.33 12.92 -10.90
CA THR A 235 1.69 14.29 -10.46
C THR A 235 0.93 15.38 -11.21
N GLY A 236 0.47 15.10 -12.45
CA GLY A 236 -0.32 16.03 -13.26
C GLY A 236 -1.78 16.20 -12.83
N ILE A 237 -2.32 15.25 -12.04
CA ILE A 237 -3.74 15.23 -11.66
C ILE A 237 -3.98 15.40 -10.15
N LEU A 238 -2.94 15.50 -9.33
CA LEU A 238 -3.07 15.61 -7.86
C LEU A 238 -3.90 16.82 -7.41
N GLY A 239 -3.89 17.90 -8.18
CA GLY A 239 -4.71 19.10 -7.90
C GLY A 239 -6.22 18.86 -7.96
N SER A 240 -6.68 17.74 -8.54
CA SER A 240 -8.10 17.39 -8.59
C SER A 240 -8.60 16.69 -7.31
N ILE A 241 -7.71 16.28 -6.40
CA ILE A 241 -8.07 15.69 -5.12
C ILE A 241 -8.67 16.76 -4.21
N THR A 242 -9.94 16.62 -3.87
CA THR A 242 -10.69 17.59 -3.07
C THR A 242 -10.78 17.21 -1.59
N GLN A 243 -10.53 15.95 -1.26
CA GLN A 243 -10.57 15.42 0.09
C GLN A 243 -9.41 15.98 0.93
N PRO A 244 -9.64 16.30 2.21
CA PRO A 244 -8.54 16.47 3.14
C PRO A 244 -7.62 15.25 3.09
N THR A 245 -6.32 15.50 2.94
CA THR A 245 -5.31 14.47 2.72
C THR A 245 -4.24 14.55 3.80
N LEU A 246 -3.84 13.40 4.32
CA LEU A 246 -2.66 13.23 5.14
C LEU A 246 -1.64 12.36 4.39
N VAL A 247 -0.42 12.88 4.23
CA VAL A 247 0.71 12.14 3.68
C VAL A 247 1.65 11.77 4.82
N ILE A 248 2.09 10.51 4.87
CA ILE A 248 3.05 10.03 5.89
C ILE A 248 4.17 9.26 5.19
N ASN A 249 5.42 9.48 5.60
CA ASN A 249 6.55 8.61 5.27
C ASN A 249 7.57 8.59 6.41
N GLY A 250 8.49 7.61 6.37
CA GLY A 250 9.58 7.48 7.32
C GLY A 250 10.88 8.13 6.82
N HIS A 251 11.77 8.48 7.75
CA HIS A 251 13.11 8.99 7.41
C HIS A 251 13.95 7.99 6.62
N TYR A 252 13.81 6.70 6.95
CA TYR A 252 14.57 5.60 6.33
C TYR A 252 13.79 4.87 5.24
N ASP A 253 12.60 5.35 4.91
CA ASP A 253 11.66 4.73 3.98
C ASP A 253 12.21 4.63 2.55
N MET A 254 11.85 3.56 1.84
CA MET A 254 12.02 3.46 0.38
C MET A 254 11.26 4.59 -0.35
N ALA A 255 10.06 4.96 0.14
CA ALA A 255 9.33 6.13 -0.32
C ALA A 255 9.93 7.41 0.27
N GLN A 256 11.13 7.77 -0.18
CA GLN A 256 11.86 8.95 0.25
C GLN A 256 11.05 10.24 0.04
N ASP A 257 11.47 11.33 0.68
CA ASP A 257 10.79 12.63 0.59
C ASP A 257 10.53 13.06 -0.87
N ILE A 258 11.44 12.76 -1.79
CA ILE A 258 11.26 13.03 -3.22
C ILE A 258 10.02 12.30 -3.81
N CYS A 259 9.69 11.11 -3.29
CA CYS A 259 8.54 10.33 -3.74
C CYS A 259 7.22 10.95 -3.32
N VAL A 260 7.18 11.52 -2.12
CA VAL A 260 5.94 12.01 -1.48
C VAL A 260 5.74 13.52 -1.63
N ALA A 261 6.80 14.29 -1.86
CA ALA A 261 6.73 15.74 -2.00
C ALA A 261 5.67 16.23 -3.00
N PRO A 262 5.47 15.61 -4.18
CA PRO A 262 4.44 16.06 -5.11
C PRO A 262 3.02 16.01 -4.55
N PHE A 263 2.71 15.07 -3.65
CA PHE A 263 1.41 15.05 -2.96
C PHE A 263 1.23 16.32 -2.13
N PHE A 264 2.25 16.68 -1.35
CA PHE A 264 2.21 17.86 -0.49
C PHE A 264 2.16 19.16 -1.30
N GLU A 265 2.88 19.23 -2.40
CA GLU A 265 2.97 20.43 -3.24
C GLU A 265 1.68 20.71 -4.03
N LYS A 266 0.94 19.67 -4.41
CA LYS A 266 -0.11 19.78 -5.42
C LYS A 266 -1.52 19.50 -4.91
N ILE A 267 -1.70 18.76 -3.81
CA ILE A 267 -3.04 18.51 -3.25
C ILE A 267 -3.48 19.74 -2.44
N PRO A 268 -4.65 20.34 -2.73
CA PRO A 268 -5.06 21.62 -2.12
C PRO A 268 -5.23 21.58 -0.60
N LYS A 269 -5.65 20.43 -0.03
CA LYS A 269 -5.95 20.28 1.41
C LYS A 269 -5.09 19.17 2.00
N VAL A 270 -3.80 19.38 2.07
CA VAL A 270 -2.84 18.35 2.48
C VAL A 270 -2.09 18.72 3.76
N LYS A 271 -1.79 17.69 4.55
CA LYS A 271 -0.79 17.71 5.63
C LYS A 271 0.25 16.65 5.33
N TRP A 272 1.49 16.88 5.76
CA TRP A 272 2.57 15.92 5.63
C TRP A 272 3.24 15.71 6.99
N ALA A 273 3.38 14.45 7.38
CA ALA A 273 4.12 14.03 8.57
C ALA A 273 5.23 13.06 8.18
N ARG A 274 6.46 13.36 8.62
CA ARG A 274 7.63 12.53 8.41
C ARG A 274 8.09 11.97 9.77
N LEU A 275 8.13 10.65 9.89
CA LEU A 275 8.55 9.97 11.12
C LEU A 275 10.07 9.78 11.11
N SER A 276 10.73 10.14 12.22
CA SER A 276 12.20 10.25 12.27
C SER A 276 12.92 8.91 12.39
N GLU A 277 12.28 7.92 13.00
CA GLU A 277 12.86 6.61 13.27
C GLU A 277 12.28 5.49 12.41
N SER A 278 11.29 5.79 11.58
CA SER A 278 10.60 4.80 10.74
C SER A 278 11.21 4.65 9.35
N SER A 279 11.00 3.46 8.78
CA SER A 279 11.16 3.17 7.36
C SER A 279 9.79 2.99 6.70
N HIS A 280 9.58 1.92 5.94
CA HIS A 280 8.36 1.68 5.16
C HIS A 280 7.15 1.21 5.99
N LEU A 281 7.36 0.79 7.26
CA LEU A 281 6.31 0.25 8.12
C LEU A 281 6.14 1.03 9.45
N PRO A 282 5.85 2.35 9.40
CA PRO A 282 5.77 3.19 10.60
C PRO A 282 4.72 2.71 11.61
N CYS A 283 3.68 2.03 11.17
CA CYS A 283 2.66 1.43 12.05
C CYS A 283 3.23 0.37 13.02
N TRP A 284 4.41 -0.17 12.73
CA TRP A 284 5.14 -1.10 13.58
C TRP A 284 6.37 -0.46 14.23
N GLU A 285 7.04 0.47 13.54
CA GLU A 285 8.33 1.03 13.94
C GLU A 285 8.19 2.18 14.95
N GLU A 286 7.19 3.07 14.78
CA GLU A 286 6.85 4.17 15.69
C GLU A 286 5.33 4.20 15.95
N PRO A 287 4.73 3.11 16.50
CA PRO A 287 3.28 2.96 16.55
C PRO A 287 2.58 4.07 17.34
N GLU A 288 3.14 4.52 18.48
CA GLU A 288 2.51 5.55 19.29
C GLU A 288 2.35 6.86 18.50
N LEU A 289 3.43 7.34 17.88
CA LEU A 289 3.42 8.57 17.10
C LEU A 289 2.56 8.42 15.83
N TYR A 290 2.69 7.29 15.14
CA TYR A 290 1.92 7.01 13.93
C TYR A 290 0.41 7.03 14.18
N TYR A 291 -0.08 6.33 15.21
CA TYR A 291 -1.50 6.29 15.53
C TYR A 291 -2.01 7.60 16.15
N GLN A 292 -1.17 8.33 16.86
CA GLN A 292 -1.50 9.68 17.31
C GLN A 292 -1.74 10.63 16.12
N ILE A 293 -0.87 10.62 15.12
CA ILE A 293 -1.01 11.45 13.91
C ILE A 293 -2.29 11.06 13.15
N LEU A 294 -2.53 9.76 12.95
CA LEU A 294 -3.72 9.27 12.28
C LEU A 294 -5.00 9.67 13.00
N SER A 295 -5.08 9.45 14.31
CA SER A 295 -6.28 9.76 15.10
C SER A 295 -6.59 11.26 15.09
N GLN A 296 -5.57 12.12 15.23
CA GLN A 296 -5.74 13.57 15.13
C GLN A 296 -6.26 14.03 13.76
N PHE A 297 -5.99 13.28 12.71
CA PHE A 297 -6.49 13.59 11.38
C PHE A 297 -7.87 13.01 11.11
N LEU A 298 -8.17 11.80 11.59
CA LEU A 298 -9.41 11.08 11.28
C LEU A 298 -10.61 11.50 12.15
N ILE A 299 -10.38 11.98 13.40
CA ILE A 299 -11.43 12.28 14.36
C ILE A 299 -11.99 13.72 14.23
N VAL A 300 -11.28 14.62 13.60
CA VAL A 300 -11.66 16.05 13.50
C VAL A 300 -12.81 16.30 12.52
#